data_74c0ad7b93c02ced2be44107ce6ad68c
#
_entry.id   74c0ad7b93c02ced2be44107ce6ad68c
#
_cell.length_a   1.000
_cell.length_b   1.000
_cell.length_c   1.000
_cell.angle_alpha   90.00
_cell.angle_beta   90.00
_cell.angle_gamma   90.00
#
_symmetry.space_group_name_H-M   'P 1'
#
loop_
_entity.id
_entity.type
_entity.pdbx_description
1 polymer ?
#
loop_
_entity_poly.entity_id
_entity_poly.type
_entity_poly.pdbx_seq_one_letter_code
_entity_poly.pdbx_strand_id
1 'polypeptide(L)' 'MTYIVDFEVDGDAVSYTVRAKNVIDAEEAAKKMLKADSKISKKRGSSISSWEVKHIENIQDL' A
#
# COMPACT_ATOMS: atom_id res chain seq x y z
N MET A 1 -10.15 -10.99 6.30
CA MET A 1 -10.82 -9.77 5.81
C MET A 1 -9.98 -9.15 4.71
N THR A 2 -10.61 -8.49 3.79
CA THR A 2 -9.93 -7.85 2.66
C THR A 2 -9.90 -6.34 2.86
N TYR A 3 -8.74 -5.75 2.64
CA TYR A 3 -8.56 -4.31 2.78
C TYR A 3 -7.97 -3.72 1.51
N ILE A 4 -8.37 -2.51 1.19
CA ILE A 4 -7.70 -1.69 0.19
C ILE A 4 -6.93 -0.63 0.96
N VAL A 5 -5.62 -0.56 0.73
CA VAL A 5 -4.75 0.43 1.37
C VAL A 5 -4.27 1.41 0.33
N ASP A 6 -4.65 2.67 0.50
CA ASP A 6 -4.29 3.74 -0.43
C ASP A 6 -3.10 4.50 0.12
N PHE A 7 -2.06 4.62 -0.70
CA PHE A 7 -0.86 5.39 -0.39
C PHE A 7 -0.72 6.58 -1.32
N GLU A 8 -0.04 7.58 -0.84
CA GLU A 8 0.48 8.63 -1.69
C GLU A 8 2.00 8.52 -1.65
N VAL A 9 2.61 8.29 -2.81
CA VAL A 9 4.05 8.10 -2.94
C VAL A 9 4.61 9.18 -3.84
N ASP A 10 5.32 10.13 -3.25
CA ASP A 10 5.89 11.28 -3.98
C ASP A 10 4.85 11.99 -4.87
N GLY A 11 3.64 12.13 -4.35
CA GLY A 11 2.56 12.80 -5.04
C GLY A 11 1.67 11.91 -5.90
N ASP A 12 2.04 10.64 -6.09
CA ASP A 12 1.26 9.71 -6.90
C ASP A 12 0.42 8.80 -6.01
N ALA A 13 -0.83 8.59 -6.40
CA ALA A 13 -1.73 7.69 -5.68
C ALA A 13 -1.45 6.24 -6.07
N VAL A 14 -1.26 5.39 -5.08
CA VAL A 14 -0.99 3.97 -5.28
C VAL A 14 -1.85 3.18 -4.31
N SER A 15 -2.53 2.15 -4.80
CA SER A 15 -3.42 1.33 -3.96
C SER A 15 -3.06 -0.14 -4.04
N TYR A 16 -3.21 -0.82 -2.92
CA TYR A 16 -3.01 -2.27 -2.85
C TYR A 16 -4.20 -2.93 -2.16
N THR A 17 -4.55 -4.12 -2.65
CA THR A 17 -5.56 -4.95 -2.03
C THR A 17 -4.85 -6.06 -1.27
N VAL A 18 -5.11 -6.17 0.04
CA VAL A 18 -4.46 -7.16 0.89
C VAL A 18 -5.48 -7.89 1.75
N ARG A 19 -5.14 -9.10 2.15
CA ARG A 19 -5.96 -9.85 3.10
C ARG A 19 -5.24 -9.90 4.43
N ALA A 20 -5.95 -9.55 5.50
CA ALA A 20 -5.37 -9.48 6.83
C ALA A 20 -6.44 -9.66 7.90
N LYS A 21 -6.01 -9.87 9.12
CA LYS A 21 -6.91 -10.07 10.25
C LYS A 21 -7.49 -8.74 10.76
N ASN A 22 -6.71 -7.69 10.63
CA ASN A 22 -7.08 -6.37 11.14
C ASN A 22 -6.39 -5.30 10.32
N VAL A 23 -6.71 -4.05 10.61
CA VAL A 23 -6.21 -2.91 9.83
C VAL A 23 -4.69 -2.73 9.99
N ILE A 24 -4.15 -3.04 11.15
CA ILE A 24 -2.71 -2.92 11.40
C ILE A 24 -1.93 -3.89 10.53
N ASP A 25 -2.36 -5.14 10.49
CA ASP A 25 -1.72 -6.16 9.66
C ASP A 25 -1.87 -5.82 8.18
N ALA A 26 -3.03 -5.28 7.79
CA ALA A 26 -3.27 -4.86 6.41
C ALA A 26 -2.29 -3.76 5.99
N GLU A 27 -2.10 -2.78 6.84
CA GLU A 27 -1.16 -1.69 6.58
C GLU A 27 0.25 -2.21 6.42
N GLU A 28 0.70 -3.10 7.30
CA GLU A 28 2.04 -3.67 7.21
C GLU A 28 2.23 -4.50 5.95
N ALA A 29 1.24 -5.30 5.59
CA ALA A 29 1.30 -6.10 4.36
C ALA A 29 1.39 -5.20 3.13
N ALA A 30 0.60 -4.14 3.09
CA ALA A 30 0.62 -3.21 1.98
C ALA A 30 1.94 -2.45 1.89
N LYS A 31 2.53 -2.09 3.03
CA LYS A 31 3.85 -1.44 3.05
C LYS A 31 4.92 -2.35 2.44
N LYS A 32 4.87 -3.63 2.75
CA LYS A 32 5.81 -4.59 2.15
C LYS A 32 5.63 -4.68 0.65
N MET A 33 4.39 -4.69 0.18
CA MET A 33 4.10 -4.70 -1.24
C MET A 33 4.61 -3.43 -1.91
N LEU A 34 4.41 -2.29 -1.28
CA LEU A 34 4.90 -1.01 -1.80
C LEU A 34 6.41 -1.02 -1.98
N LYS A 35 7.14 -1.49 -0.97
CA LYS A 35 8.60 -1.56 -1.03
C LYS A 35 9.10 -2.53 -2.09
N ALA A 36 8.34 -3.58 -2.35
CA ALA A 36 8.72 -4.60 -3.34
C ALA A 36 8.23 -4.27 -4.74
N ASP A 37 7.41 -3.23 -4.91
CA ASP A 37 6.83 -2.89 -6.19
C ASP A 37 7.91 -2.36 -7.15
N SER A 38 8.20 -3.14 -8.18
CA SER A 38 9.25 -2.81 -9.14
C SER A 38 8.95 -1.55 -9.96
N LYS A 39 7.68 -1.27 -10.18
CA LYS A 39 7.28 -0.06 -10.91
C LYS A 39 7.64 1.18 -10.12
N ILE A 40 7.37 1.16 -8.82
CA ILE A 40 7.71 2.26 -7.92
C ILE A 40 9.23 2.40 -7.83
N SER A 41 9.93 1.29 -7.61
CA SER A 41 11.38 1.28 -7.51
C SER A 41 12.05 1.81 -8.76
N LYS A 42 11.59 1.36 -9.94
CA LYS A 42 12.13 1.82 -11.21
C LYS A 42 11.91 3.31 -11.41
N LYS A 43 10.70 3.76 -11.17
CA LYS A 43 10.31 5.15 -11.39
C LYS A 43 11.07 6.10 -10.46
N ARG A 44 11.40 5.64 -9.26
CA ARG A 44 12.02 6.47 -8.22
C ARG A 44 13.51 6.19 -8.02
N GLY A 45 14.12 5.40 -8.89
CA GLY A 45 15.54 5.07 -8.76
C GLY A 45 15.86 4.23 -7.55
N SER A 46 15.01 3.27 -7.23
CA SER A 46 15.12 2.32 -6.13
C SER A 46 14.97 2.93 -4.74
N SER A 47 14.65 4.22 -4.63
CA SER A 47 14.38 4.81 -3.32
C SER A 47 13.08 5.60 -3.34
N ILE A 48 12.28 5.41 -2.30
CA ILE A 48 11.04 6.16 -2.09
C ILE A 48 11.36 7.23 -1.07
N SER A 49 11.30 8.50 -1.52
CA SER A 49 11.68 9.61 -0.65
C SER A 49 10.55 10.05 0.27
N SER A 50 9.30 9.85 -0.13
CA SER A 50 8.17 10.29 0.66
C SER A 50 6.96 9.41 0.36
N TRP A 51 6.33 8.89 1.41
CA TRP A 51 5.09 8.14 1.27
C TRP A 51 4.27 8.24 2.54
N GLU A 52 2.96 8.11 2.38
CA GLU A 52 2.06 8.07 3.53
C GLU A 52 0.80 7.29 3.19
N VAL A 53 0.17 6.72 4.23
CA VAL A 53 -1.12 6.05 4.09
C VAL A 53 -2.20 7.11 4.11
N LYS A 54 -3.03 7.15 3.05
CA LYS A 54 -4.13 8.11 2.95
C LYS A 54 -5.44 7.53 3.42
N HIS A 55 -5.67 6.24 3.15
CA HIS A 55 -6.95 5.62 3.46
C HIS A 55 -6.80 4.11 3.50
N ILE A 56 -7.53 3.47 4.42
CA ILE A 56 -7.62 2.01 4.46
C ILE A 56 -9.10 1.67 4.53
N GLU A 57 -9.56 0.88 3.58
CA GLU A 57 -10.96 0.48 3.52
C GLU A 57 -11.08 -1.02 3.71
N ASN A 58 -12.01 -1.42 4.59
CA ASN A 58 -12.32 -2.82 4.79
C ASN A 58 -13.42 -3.20 3.79
N ILE A 59 -13.11 -4.17 2.92
CA ILE A 59 -14.06 -4.66 1.94
C ILE A 59 -14.57 -6.01 2.45
N GLN A 60 -15.88 -6.16 2.52
CA GLN A 60 -16.45 -7.45 2.90
C GLN A 60 -16.20 -8.48 1.80
N ASP A 61 -15.67 -9.62 2.20
CA ASP A 61 -15.54 -10.76 1.29
C ASP A 61 -16.93 -11.37 1.09
N LEU A 62 -17.30 -11.53 -0.16
CA LEU A 62 -18.56 -12.16 -0.50
C LEU A 62 -18.37 -13.66 -0.74
#